data_c57bc9d6d72d53bb655b857f0d24165a
#
_entry.id   c57bc9d6d72d53bb655b857f0d24165a
#
_cell.length_a   1.000
_cell.length_b   1.000
_cell.length_c   1.000
_cell.angle_alpha   90.00
_cell.angle_beta   90.00
_cell.angle_gamma   90.00
#
_symmetry.space_group_name_H-M   'P 1'
#
loop_
_entity.id
_entity.type
_entity.pdbx_description
1 polymer ?
#
loop_
_entity_poly.entity_id
_entity_poly.type
_entity_poly.pdbx_seq_one_letter_code
_entity_poly.pdbx_strand_id
1 'polypeptide(L)'
;VEGPVAAALGALFRRRWVLAGGKPVAEGTMGEGCWPDGLAADFTDVDVGIARTEPEMPDQVPVHESEALFLAQIAGAKRHLYIESQYFASRKIAEAVARRLDEADGPEIVIINPVTAQGWLEPIAMDTARARLMTALGRRDGHQRLRMYHPHTAGGEAIYCHAKILIADDQVFRLGSSNVNNRSLRLDTECDLAIRARDAATAAGIAAIRDGLLAEHLGVEPAVVTATIAETGSLIETIERLRGEGKTLKPYEVPDLTSVEAWLADNEVLDPEGPDEMFESFSKRGLFRRWHRLRGGRS
;
A
#
# COMPACT_ATOMS: atom_id res chain seq x y z
N VAL A 1 -2.25 18.52 7.22
CA VAL A 1 -1.50 19.45 6.35
C VAL A 1 -2.09 20.85 6.46
N GLU A 2 -1.27 21.88 6.27
CA GLU A 2 -1.62 23.28 6.24
C GLU A 2 -1.05 23.95 4.98
N GLY A 3 -1.52 25.15 4.63
CA GLY A 3 -1.04 25.90 3.48
C GLY A 3 -1.67 25.50 2.15
N PRO A 4 -0.99 25.74 1.01
CA PRO A 4 -1.55 25.53 -0.34
C PRO A 4 -2.02 24.10 -0.60
N VAL A 5 -1.38 23.09 -0.02
CA VAL A 5 -1.79 21.70 -0.15
C VAL A 5 -3.16 21.42 0.50
N ALA A 6 -3.46 22.06 1.63
CA ALA A 6 -4.77 21.94 2.29
C ALA A 6 -5.88 22.54 1.41
N ALA A 7 -5.63 23.69 0.76
CA ALA A 7 -6.55 24.30 -0.22
C ALA A 7 -6.79 23.37 -1.42
N ALA A 8 -5.73 22.75 -1.97
CA ALA A 8 -5.84 21.81 -3.08
C ALA A 8 -6.64 20.56 -2.71
N LEU A 9 -6.45 19.99 -1.51
CA LEU A 9 -7.27 18.89 -0.99
C LEU A 9 -8.72 19.28 -0.79
N GLY A 10 -8.98 20.50 -0.28
CA GLY A 10 -10.33 21.05 -0.17
C GLY A 10 -11.02 21.19 -1.53
N ALA A 11 -10.30 21.63 -2.55
CA ALA A 11 -10.81 21.72 -3.92
C ALA A 11 -11.13 20.31 -4.50
N LEU A 12 -10.23 19.33 -4.28
CA LEU A 12 -10.45 17.93 -4.66
C LEU A 12 -11.69 17.35 -3.98
N PHE A 13 -11.86 17.58 -2.68
CA PHE A 13 -13.05 17.15 -1.94
C PHE A 13 -14.33 17.75 -2.51
N ARG A 14 -14.39 19.08 -2.74
CA ARG A 14 -15.58 19.75 -3.30
C ARG A 14 -15.94 19.21 -4.67
N ARG A 15 -14.94 18.96 -5.53
CA ARG A 15 -15.14 18.36 -6.85
C ARG A 15 -15.76 16.96 -6.73
N ARG A 16 -15.19 16.09 -5.91
CA ARG A 16 -15.67 14.71 -5.67
C ARG A 16 -17.06 14.70 -5.06
N TRP A 17 -17.35 15.63 -4.17
CA TRP A 17 -18.68 15.81 -3.57
C TRP A 17 -19.75 16.09 -4.62
N VAL A 18 -19.47 16.99 -5.56
CA VAL A 18 -20.40 17.31 -6.67
C VAL A 18 -20.56 16.12 -7.60
N LEU A 19 -19.48 15.41 -7.95
CA LEU A 19 -19.53 14.21 -8.78
C LEU A 19 -20.34 13.08 -8.14
N ALA A 20 -20.34 12.99 -6.82
CA ALA A 20 -21.17 12.05 -6.07
C ALA A 20 -22.65 12.50 -5.93
N GLY A 21 -23.07 13.57 -6.63
CA GLY A 21 -24.43 14.11 -6.59
C GLY A 21 -24.69 15.11 -5.46
N GLY A 22 -23.65 15.54 -4.75
CA GLY A 22 -23.77 16.58 -3.72
C GLY A 22 -23.98 17.97 -4.31
N LYS A 23 -24.63 18.86 -3.54
CA LYS A 23 -24.75 20.26 -3.95
C LYS A 23 -23.39 20.96 -3.85
N PRO A 24 -23.09 21.90 -4.78
CA PRO A 24 -21.85 22.69 -4.69
C PRO A 24 -21.65 23.32 -3.29
N VAL A 25 -20.47 23.16 -2.74
CA VAL A 25 -20.03 23.73 -1.47
C VAL A 25 -19.10 24.90 -1.77
N ALA A 26 -19.38 26.05 -1.16
CA ALA A 26 -18.55 27.24 -1.31
C ALA A 26 -17.13 26.96 -0.83
N GLU A 27 -16.17 27.65 -1.44
CA GLU A 27 -14.80 27.65 -0.95
C GLU A 27 -14.77 28.36 0.42
N GLY A 28 -14.23 27.66 1.41
CA GLY A 28 -14.04 28.24 2.73
C GLY A 28 -12.94 29.30 2.69
N THR A 29 -13.07 30.35 3.48
CA THR A 29 -11.95 31.25 3.73
C THR A 29 -10.87 30.51 4.53
N MET A 30 -9.65 30.48 4.02
CA MET A 30 -8.50 30.00 4.76
C MET A 30 -8.32 30.93 5.98
N GLY A 31 -8.57 30.39 7.17
CA GLY A 31 -8.24 31.10 8.42
C GLY A 31 -6.73 31.05 8.63
N GLU A 32 -6.19 32.06 9.32
CA GLU A 32 -4.81 32.01 9.81
C GLU A 32 -4.70 30.98 10.95
N GLY A 33 -3.69 30.07 10.87
CA GLY A 33 -3.26 29.25 11.99
C GLY A 33 -4.26 28.20 12.47
N CYS A 34 -4.65 27.27 11.61
CA CYS A 34 -5.48 26.11 12.01
C CYS A 34 -4.66 24.92 12.51
N TRP A 35 -3.34 25.04 12.62
CA TRP A 35 -2.50 23.97 13.14
C TRP A 35 -2.78 23.75 14.64
N PRO A 36 -2.98 22.49 15.09
CA PRO A 36 -3.29 22.23 16.50
C PRO A 36 -2.15 22.65 17.43
N ASP A 37 -2.50 23.33 18.53
CA ASP A 37 -1.53 23.67 19.56
C ASP A 37 -0.86 22.42 20.15
N GLY A 38 0.45 22.49 20.29
CA GLY A 38 1.27 21.40 20.86
C GLY A 38 1.55 20.23 19.91
N LEU A 39 1.05 20.26 18.67
CA LEU A 39 1.42 19.28 17.65
C LEU A 39 2.64 19.78 16.87
N ALA A 40 3.78 19.10 17.04
CA ALA A 40 4.94 19.37 16.20
C ALA A 40 4.67 18.91 14.76
N ALA A 41 5.09 19.71 13.77
CA ALA A 41 5.05 19.30 12.37
C ALA A 41 6.27 18.44 12.05
N ASP A 42 6.06 17.30 11.38
CA ASP A 42 7.15 16.45 10.88
C ASP A 42 7.95 17.16 9.78
N PHE A 43 7.27 17.98 8.99
CA PHE A 43 7.85 18.75 7.89
C PHE A 43 7.27 20.16 7.84
N THR A 44 8.14 21.14 7.54
CA THR A 44 7.77 22.53 7.24
C THR A 44 8.39 22.95 5.92
N ASP A 45 7.72 23.84 5.19
CA ASP A 45 8.21 24.42 3.93
C ASP A 45 8.61 23.38 2.86
N VAL A 46 7.86 22.28 2.79
CA VAL A 46 8.09 21.20 1.82
C VAL A 46 7.06 21.22 0.70
N ASP A 47 7.49 20.81 -0.51
CA ASP A 47 6.53 20.57 -1.58
C ASP A 47 5.83 19.22 -1.36
N VAL A 48 4.51 19.25 -1.43
CA VAL A 48 3.65 18.08 -1.30
C VAL A 48 2.95 17.81 -2.63
N GLY A 49 3.25 16.67 -3.23
CA GLY A 49 2.52 16.15 -4.39
C GLY A 49 1.21 15.48 -3.95
N ILE A 50 0.17 15.63 -4.77
CA ILE A 50 -1.10 14.88 -4.62
C ILE A 50 -1.19 13.90 -5.77
N ALA A 51 -1.36 12.61 -5.49
CA ALA A 51 -1.62 11.58 -6.46
C ALA A 51 -3.02 10.98 -6.22
N ARG A 52 -3.77 10.80 -7.30
CA ARG A 52 -5.17 10.39 -7.22
C ARG A 52 -5.40 9.08 -7.97
N THR A 53 -6.38 8.32 -7.51
CA THR A 53 -7.08 7.33 -8.34
C THR A 53 -8.52 7.81 -8.51
N GLU A 54 -9.00 7.79 -9.75
CA GLU A 54 -10.39 8.05 -10.10
C GLU A 54 -10.79 7.05 -11.19
N PRO A 55 -11.90 6.32 -11.00
CA PRO A 55 -12.30 5.29 -11.94
C PRO A 55 -12.76 5.88 -13.27
N GLU A 56 -12.79 5.06 -14.29
CA GLU A 56 -13.47 5.38 -15.53
C GLU A 56 -14.99 5.52 -15.30
N MET A 57 -15.55 6.64 -15.74
CA MET A 57 -16.97 6.94 -15.68
C MET A 57 -17.42 7.47 -17.05
N PRO A 58 -18.71 7.40 -17.42
CA PRO A 58 -19.18 7.78 -18.76
C PRO A 58 -18.72 9.15 -19.25
N ASP A 59 -18.57 10.12 -18.34
CA ASP A 59 -18.19 11.50 -18.66
C ASP A 59 -16.86 11.92 -18.01
N GLN A 60 -16.03 10.96 -17.58
CA GLN A 60 -14.78 11.25 -16.88
C GLN A 60 -13.62 10.38 -17.39
N VAL A 61 -12.50 11.02 -17.65
CA VAL A 61 -11.25 10.32 -17.95
C VAL A 61 -10.71 9.72 -16.65
N PRO A 62 -10.34 8.44 -16.63
CA PRO A 62 -9.78 7.81 -15.45
C PRO A 62 -8.44 8.45 -15.06
N VAL A 63 -8.16 8.46 -13.74
CA VAL A 63 -6.91 8.99 -13.18
C VAL A 63 -6.21 7.88 -12.42
N HIS A 64 -4.95 7.58 -12.81
CA HIS A 64 -4.14 6.52 -12.21
C HIS A 64 -2.82 7.07 -11.65
N GLU A 65 -2.87 8.24 -11.01
CA GLU A 65 -1.69 8.91 -10.46
C GLU A 65 -1.08 8.13 -9.30
N SER A 66 -1.92 7.48 -8.45
CA SER A 66 -1.44 6.63 -7.36
C SER A 66 -0.65 5.44 -7.88
N GLU A 67 -1.13 4.75 -8.93
CA GLU A 67 -0.39 3.65 -9.57
C GLU A 67 0.96 4.15 -10.14
N ALA A 68 0.94 5.26 -10.85
CA ALA A 68 2.15 5.84 -11.43
C ALA A 68 3.17 6.22 -10.35
N LEU A 69 2.71 6.77 -9.22
CA LEU A 69 3.57 7.12 -8.09
C LEU A 69 4.21 5.87 -7.46
N PHE A 70 3.46 4.79 -7.21
CA PHE A 70 4.00 3.52 -6.73
C PHE A 70 5.09 2.98 -7.66
N LEU A 71 4.79 2.91 -8.95
CA LEU A 71 5.73 2.40 -9.94
C LEU A 71 7.00 3.25 -10.02
N ALA A 72 6.87 4.58 -9.96
CA ALA A 72 8.01 5.49 -9.97
C ALA A 72 8.90 5.33 -8.73
N GLN A 73 8.30 5.18 -7.53
CA GLN A 73 9.04 4.96 -6.29
C GLN A 73 9.78 3.62 -6.32
N ILE A 74 9.12 2.53 -6.77
CA ILE A 74 9.75 1.21 -6.88
C ILE A 74 10.91 1.25 -7.89
N ALA A 75 10.71 1.85 -9.06
CA ALA A 75 11.74 1.96 -10.08
C ALA A 75 12.92 2.85 -9.65
N GLY A 76 12.64 3.88 -8.86
CA GLY A 76 13.66 4.85 -8.42
C GLY A 76 14.51 4.41 -7.23
N ALA A 77 14.03 3.47 -6.43
CA ALA A 77 14.71 3.02 -5.21
C ALA A 77 16.09 2.42 -5.49
N LYS A 78 17.07 2.73 -4.65
CA LYS A 78 18.47 2.28 -4.79
C LYS A 78 18.93 1.40 -3.63
N ARG A 79 18.47 1.69 -2.41
CA ARG A 79 18.89 1.00 -1.19
C ARG A 79 17.78 0.17 -0.59
N HIS A 80 16.62 0.77 -0.37
CA HIS A 80 15.51 0.12 0.29
C HIS A 80 14.15 0.71 -0.07
N LEU A 81 13.14 -0.15 -0.01
CA LEU A 81 11.72 0.19 -0.01
C LEU A 81 11.11 -0.30 1.31
N TYR A 82 10.45 0.58 2.03
CA TYR A 82 9.64 0.26 3.19
C TYR A 82 8.17 0.50 2.83
N ILE A 83 7.34 -0.52 2.96
CA ILE A 83 5.93 -0.49 2.53
C ILE A 83 5.06 -0.97 3.69
N GLU A 84 4.08 -0.17 4.10
CA GLU A 84 2.96 -0.61 4.93
C GLU A 84 1.68 -0.55 4.11
N SER A 85 0.96 -1.64 4.04
CA SER A 85 -0.31 -1.70 3.32
C SER A 85 -1.23 -2.76 3.93
N GLN A 86 -2.51 -2.51 3.84
CA GLN A 86 -3.53 -3.49 4.22
C GLN A 86 -3.51 -4.70 3.28
N TYR A 87 -3.23 -4.49 1.99
CA TYR A 87 -3.18 -5.53 0.95
C TYR A 87 -1.86 -5.50 0.19
N PHE A 88 -1.48 -6.66 -0.33
CA PHE A 88 -0.43 -6.81 -1.33
C PHE A 88 -0.94 -7.80 -2.39
N ALA A 89 -1.74 -7.30 -3.33
CA ALA A 89 -2.49 -8.11 -4.29
C ALA A 89 -2.34 -7.62 -5.75
N SER A 90 -1.75 -6.43 -5.99
CA SER A 90 -1.56 -5.92 -7.34
C SER A 90 -0.44 -6.67 -8.08
N ARG A 91 -0.81 -7.35 -9.16
CA ARG A 91 0.12 -8.05 -10.06
C ARG A 91 1.13 -7.08 -10.69
N LYS A 92 0.68 -5.91 -11.12
CA LYS A 92 1.52 -4.88 -11.73
C LYS A 92 2.60 -4.34 -10.79
N ILE A 93 2.24 -4.14 -9.51
CA ILE A 93 3.22 -3.75 -8.48
C ILE A 93 4.19 -4.90 -8.20
N ALA A 94 3.70 -6.14 -8.08
CA ALA A 94 4.55 -7.31 -7.91
C ALA A 94 5.54 -7.49 -9.07
N GLU A 95 5.13 -7.26 -10.32
CA GLU A 95 6.02 -7.28 -11.48
C GLU A 95 7.11 -6.20 -11.41
N ALA A 96 6.75 -4.99 -10.93
CA ALA A 96 7.74 -3.94 -10.71
C ALA A 96 8.75 -4.32 -9.62
N VAL A 97 8.29 -4.90 -8.52
CA VAL A 97 9.13 -5.46 -7.45
C VAL A 97 10.03 -6.57 -8.01
N ALA A 98 9.48 -7.51 -8.79
CA ALA A 98 10.23 -8.61 -9.38
C ALA A 98 11.41 -8.12 -10.22
N ARG A 99 11.21 -7.08 -11.06
CA ARG A 99 12.30 -6.49 -11.84
C ARG A 99 13.44 -5.95 -10.96
N ARG A 100 13.10 -5.36 -9.79
CA ARG A 100 14.11 -4.88 -8.82
C ARG A 100 14.86 -6.02 -8.15
N LEU A 101 14.18 -7.15 -7.88
CA LEU A 101 14.81 -8.34 -7.29
C LEU A 101 15.77 -9.05 -8.25
N ASP A 102 15.55 -8.97 -9.56
CA ASP A 102 16.43 -9.53 -10.59
C ASP A 102 17.76 -8.75 -10.73
N GLU A 103 17.81 -7.49 -10.30
CA GLU A 103 19.00 -6.66 -10.41
C GLU A 103 20.07 -7.11 -9.39
N ALA A 104 21.35 -7.13 -9.80
CA ALA A 104 22.45 -7.49 -8.90
C ALA A 104 22.51 -6.54 -7.68
N ASP A 105 22.35 -5.24 -7.93
CA ASP A 105 22.45 -4.16 -6.93
C ASP A 105 21.09 -3.53 -6.65
N GLY A 106 19.99 -4.29 -6.71
CA GLY A 106 18.64 -3.79 -6.42
C GLY A 106 18.42 -3.53 -4.92
N PRO A 107 17.35 -2.80 -4.56
CA PRO A 107 17.07 -2.43 -3.18
C PRO A 107 16.60 -3.61 -2.33
N GLU A 108 16.74 -3.51 -1.01
CA GLU A 108 15.95 -4.29 -0.06
C GLU A 108 14.49 -3.85 -0.09
N ILE A 109 13.57 -4.78 0.06
CA ILE A 109 12.13 -4.53 0.04
C ILE A 109 11.50 -5.15 1.27
N VAL A 110 11.03 -4.30 2.17
CA VAL A 110 10.33 -4.68 3.41
C VAL A 110 8.87 -4.31 3.28
N ILE A 111 7.99 -5.28 3.48
CA ILE A 111 6.54 -5.11 3.42
C ILE A 111 5.93 -5.47 4.77
N ILE A 112 5.13 -4.57 5.34
CA ILE A 112 4.35 -4.81 6.56
C ILE A 112 2.88 -4.92 6.16
N ASN A 113 2.29 -6.07 6.42
CA ASN A 113 0.89 -6.36 6.15
C ASN A 113 0.19 -6.95 7.38
N PRO A 114 -1.15 -6.88 7.51
CA PRO A 114 -1.87 -7.68 8.50
C PRO A 114 -1.79 -9.18 8.15
N VAL A 115 -1.97 -10.04 9.13
CA VAL A 115 -1.96 -11.51 8.93
C VAL A 115 -3.00 -11.93 7.90
N THR A 116 -4.20 -11.36 7.97
CA THR A 116 -5.31 -11.63 7.05
C THR A 116 -6.09 -10.35 6.76
N ALA A 117 -6.73 -10.28 5.61
CA ALA A 117 -7.68 -9.22 5.28
C ALA A 117 -8.91 -9.31 6.19
N GLN A 118 -9.65 -8.20 6.35
CA GLN A 118 -10.93 -8.19 7.06
C GLN A 118 -12.08 -8.32 6.07
N GLY A 119 -13.21 -8.86 6.55
CA GLY A 119 -14.41 -9.07 5.75
C GLY A 119 -14.76 -10.55 5.62
N TRP A 120 -15.69 -10.87 4.73
CA TRP A 120 -16.19 -12.24 4.54
C TRP A 120 -15.57 -12.94 3.31
N LEU A 121 -15.43 -12.20 2.20
CA LEU A 121 -14.85 -12.72 0.94
C LEU A 121 -13.43 -12.20 0.68
N GLU A 122 -13.12 -11.01 1.18
CA GLU A 122 -11.82 -10.36 0.99
C GLU A 122 -10.63 -11.19 1.50
N PRO A 123 -10.69 -11.88 2.68
CA PRO A 123 -9.59 -12.73 3.10
C PRO A 123 -9.24 -13.81 2.08
N ILE A 124 -10.25 -14.49 1.52
CA ILE A 124 -10.01 -15.57 0.56
C ILE A 124 -9.32 -15.05 -0.69
N ALA A 125 -9.74 -13.90 -1.24
CA ALA A 125 -9.16 -13.37 -2.47
C ALA A 125 -7.83 -12.65 -2.22
N MET A 126 -7.78 -11.71 -1.27
CA MET A 126 -6.60 -10.89 -1.03
C MET A 126 -5.43 -11.71 -0.44
N ASP A 127 -5.71 -12.60 0.51
CA ASP A 127 -4.67 -13.43 1.13
C ASP A 127 -4.14 -14.47 0.15
N THR A 128 -5.02 -15.03 -0.71
CA THR A 128 -4.59 -15.97 -1.75
C THR A 128 -3.79 -15.26 -2.85
N ALA A 129 -4.21 -14.07 -3.29
CA ALA A 129 -3.44 -13.26 -4.24
C ALA A 129 -2.06 -12.92 -3.66
N ARG A 130 -1.99 -12.47 -2.39
CA ARG A 130 -0.74 -12.22 -1.68
C ARG A 130 0.17 -13.46 -1.67
N ALA A 131 -0.37 -14.62 -1.28
CA ALA A 131 0.40 -15.86 -1.21
C ALA A 131 1.00 -16.25 -2.56
N ARG A 132 0.25 -16.11 -3.65
CA ARG A 132 0.74 -16.36 -5.02
C ARG A 132 1.81 -15.39 -5.45
N LEU A 133 1.58 -14.10 -5.21
CA LEU A 133 2.57 -13.07 -5.55
C LEU A 133 3.85 -13.28 -4.76
N MET A 134 3.77 -13.55 -3.46
CA MET A 134 4.96 -13.79 -2.62
C MET A 134 5.70 -15.08 -3.02
N THR A 135 4.96 -16.14 -3.42
CA THR A 135 5.58 -17.36 -3.99
C THR A 135 6.36 -17.04 -5.26
N ALA A 136 5.76 -16.26 -6.17
CA ALA A 136 6.39 -15.89 -7.44
C ALA A 136 7.61 -14.98 -7.24
N LEU A 137 7.50 -14.00 -6.35
CA LEU A 137 8.59 -13.09 -5.99
C LEU A 137 9.75 -13.82 -5.28
N GLY A 138 9.44 -14.75 -4.36
CA GLY A 138 10.46 -15.53 -3.65
C GLY A 138 11.31 -16.39 -4.59
N ARG A 139 10.75 -16.87 -5.72
CA ARG A 139 11.51 -17.59 -6.76
C ARG A 139 12.51 -16.70 -7.50
N ARG A 140 12.27 -15.38 -7.53
CA ARG A 140 13.12 -14.38 -8.20
C ARG A 140 14.08 -13.69 -7.24
N ASP A 141 13.85 -13.81 -5.93
CA ASP A 141 14.66 -13.19 -4.89
C ASP A 141 15.96 -14.00 -4.62
N GLY A 142 16.78 -14.14 -5.64
CA GLY A 142 18.07 -14.83 -5.54
C GLY A 142 19.08 -14.14 -4.60
N HIS A 143 18.84 -12.89 -4.27
CA HIS A 143 19.68 -12.08 -3.39
C HIS A 143 19.11 -11.90 -1.98
N GLN A 144 17.97 -12.53 -1.66
CA GLN A 144 17.31 -12.49 -0.35
C GLN A 144 16.98 -11.07 0.15
N ARG A 145 16.54 -10.20 -0.74
CA ARG A 145 16.23 -8.79 -0.49
C ARG A 145 14.74 -8.47 -0.29
N LEU A 146 13.86 -9.47 -0.31
CA LEU A 146 12.43 -9.30 -0.05
C LEU A 146 12.05 -9.95 1.27
N ARG A 147 11.40 -9.19 2.14
CA ARG A 147 10.75 -9.72 3.35
C ARG A 147 9.38 -9.10 3.53
N MET A 148 8.46 -9.95 3.95
CA MET A 148 7.14 -9.50 4.41
C MET A 148 6.97 -9.92 5.87
N TYR A 149 6.38 -9.01 6.67
CA TYR A 149 6.18 -9.22 8.09
C TYR A 149 4.75 -8.88 8.51
N HIS A 150 4.33 -9.49 9.61
CA HIS A 150 3.07 -9.22 10.29
C HIS A 150 3.33 -8.67 11.70
N PRO A 151 2.76 -7.50 12.04
CA PRO A 151 2.92 -6.94 13.37
C PRO A 151 2.05 -7.68 14.38
N HIS A 152 2.60 -7.89 15.59
CA HIS A 152 1.95 -8.55 16.71
C HIS A 152 2.12 -7.74 17.99
N THR A 153 1.09 -7.81 18.85
CA THR A 153 1.13 -7.24 20.20
C THR A 153 2.11 -8.01 21.10
N ALA A 154 2.42 -7.47 22.28
CA ALA A 154 3.20 -8.16 23.28
C ALA A 154 2.49 -9.43 23.83
N GLY A 155 1.17 -9.50 23.73
CA GLY A 155 0.37 -10.69 24.07
C GLY A 155 0.34 -11.75 22.95
N GLY A 156 0.93 -11.46 21.77
CA GLY A 156 1.00 -12.39 20.64
C GLY A 156 -0.14 -12.27 19.64
N GLU A 157 -1.13 -11.38 19.88
CA GLU A 157 -2.22 -11.15 18.93
C GLU A 157 -1.73 -10.37 17.71
N ALA A 158 -2.29 -10.71 16.54
CA ALA A 158 -2.00 -10.01 15.31
C ALA A 158 -2.54 -8.56 15.34
N ILE A 159 -1.72 -7.59 14.96
CA ILE A 159 -2.14 -6.20 14.76
C ILE A 159 -2.60 -6.03 13.32
N TYR A 160 -3.80 -5.43 13.17
CA TYR A 160 -4.33 -5.12 11.86
C TYR A 160 -3.71 -3.85 11.32
N CYS A 161 -2.66 -3.98 10.51
CA CYS A 161 -2.01 -2.86 9.83
C CYS A 161 -2.93 -2.31 8.73
N HIS A 162 -3.49 -1.12 8.94
CA HIS A 162 -4.34 -0.42 7.97
C HIS A 162 -3.64 0.79 7.33
N ALA A 163 -2.36 0.98 7.59
CA ALA A 163 -1.54 2.03 6.99
C ALA A 163 -1.42 1.85 5.46
N LYS A 164 -1.19 2.92 4.74
CA LYS A 164 -0.86 2.96 3.33
C LYS A 164 0.31 3.90 3.13
N ILE A 165 1.49 3.36 3.40
CA ILE A 165 2.76 4.09 3.43
C ILE A 165 3.74 3.42 2.46
N LEU A 166 4.53 4.23 1.77
CA LEU A 166 5.71 3.79 1.05
C LEU A 166 6.83 4.80 1.22
N ILE A 167 7.99 4.33 1.67
CA ILE A 167 9.22 5.11 1.80
C ILE A 167 10.29 4.48 0.93
N ALA A 168 10.87 5.29 0.03
CA ALA A 168 11.96 4.89 -0.84
C ALA A 168 13.24 5.66 -0.47
N ASP A 169 14.28 4.96 -0.04
CA ASP A 169 15.65 5.47 0.20
C ASP A 169 15.74 6.70 1.13
N ASP A 170 14.77 6.93 1.99
CA ASP A 170 14.62 8.18 2.76
C ASP A 170 14.51 9.44 1.87
N GLN A 171 14.23 9.25 0.58
CA GLN A 171 14.14 10.32 -0.41
C GLN A 171 12.71 10.63 -0.82
N VAL A 172 11.82 9.65 -0.77
CA VAL A 172 10.41 9.85 -1.10
C VAL A 172 9.55 9.16 -0.05
N PHE A 173 8.68 9.93 0.58
CA PHE A 173 7.66 9.47 1.51
C PHE A 173 6.28 9.63 0.88
N ARG A 174 5.50 8.55 0.83
CA ARG A 174 4.11 8.53 0.40
C ARG A 174 3.22 8.06 1.54
N LEU A 175 2.11 8.76 1.74
CA LEU A 175 1.07 8.44 2.71
C LEU A 175 -0.30 8.74 2.08
N GLY A 176 -1.28 7.83 2.21
CA GLY A 176 -2.61 8.10 1.66
C GLY A 176 -3.62 6.99 1.90
N SER A 177 -4.58 6.90 1.00
CA SER A 177 -5.65 5.91 1.08
C SER A 177 -5.45 4.69 0.17
N SER A 178 -4.56 4.75 -0.85
CA SER A 178 -4.38 3.67 -1.81
C SER A 178 -3.65 2.47 -1.22
N ASN A 179 -4.29 1.31 -1.24
CA ASN A 179 -3.67 0.02 -0.98
C ASN A 179 -2.86 -0.48 -2.19
N VAL A 180 -2.02 -1.51 -1.96
CA VAL A 180 -1.30 -2.22 -3.01
C VAL A 180 -2.21 -3.33 -3.59
N ASN A 181 -3.33 -2.92 -4.20
CA ASN A 181 -4.27 -3.79 -4.91
C ASN A 181 -4.86 -3.07 -6.14
N ASN A 182 -5.42 -3.81 -7.08
CA ASN A 182 -5.90 -3.26 -8.35
C ASN A 182 -7.05 -2.26 -8.15
N ARG A 183 -7.95 -2.53 -7.22
CA ARG A 183 -9.07 -1.63 -6.92
C ARG A 183 -8.57 -0.24 -6.54
N SER A 184 -7.73 -0.13 -5.51
CA SER A 184 -7.20 1.17 -5.07
C SER A 184 -6.38 1.88 -6.14
N LEU A 185 -5.72 1.12 -7.04
CA LEU A 185 -4.89 1.71 -8.07
C LEU A 185 -5.67 2.15 -9.32
N ARG A 186 -6.92 1.65 -9.53
CA ARG A 186 -7.66 1.88 -10.77
C ARG A 186 -9.16 2.12 -10.64
N LEU A 187 -9.85 1.49 -9.67
CA LEU A 187 -11.31 1.47 -9.60
C LEU A 187 -11.89 2.30 -8.47
N ASP A 188 -11.22 2.32 -7.33
CA ASP A 188 -11.69 3.08 -6.19
C ASP A 188 -11.28 4.56 -6.34
N THR A 189 -11.83 5.40 -5.50
CA THR A 189 -11.47 6.83 -5.46
C THR A 189 -10.47 7.06 -4.34
N GLU A 190 -9.22 7.33 -4.71
CA GLU A 190 -8.11 7.43 -3.75
C GLU A 190 -7.41 8.79 -3.78
N CYS A 191 -6.70 9.08 -2.70
CA CYS A 191 -5.88 10.28 -2.58
C CYS A 191 -4.64 9.98 -1.74
N ASP A 192 -3.48 10.16 -2.34
CA ASP A 192 -2.19 10.01 -1.72
C ASP A 192 -1.42 11.33 -1.73
N LEU A 193 -0.65 11.56 -0.68
CA LEU A 193 0.30 12.64 -0.59
C LEU A 193 1.72 12.08 -0.72
N ALA A 194 2.60 12.83 -1.35
CA ALA A 194 4.01 12.47 -1.45
C ALA A 194 4.90 13.68 -1.17
N ILE A 195 5.95 13.45 -0.37
CA ILE A 195 7.03 14.39 -0.12
C ILE A 195 8.30 13.80 -0.72
N ARG A 196 9.02 14.61 -1.51
CA ARG A 196 10.34 14.27 -2.01
C ARG A 196 11.38 15.13 -1.30
N ALA A 197 12.39 14.49 -0.72
CA ALA A 197 13.48 15.21 -0.10
C ALA A 197 14.24 16.04 -1.14
N ARG A 198 14.39 17.33 -0.85
CA ARG A 198 15.21 18.28 -1.63
C ARG A 198 16.47 18.68 -0.89
N ASP A 199 16.53 18.36 0.40
CA ASP A 199 17.63 18.65 1.31
C ASP A 199 17.81 17.54 2.34
N ALA A 200 18.91 17.62 3.09
CA ALA A 200 19.25 16.64 4.10
C ALA A 200 18.28 16.64 5.29
N ALA A 201 17.67 17.78 5.62
CA ALA A 201 16.73 17.88 6.75
C ALA A 201 15.44 17.12 6.42
N THR A 202 14.88 17.31 5.22
CA THR A 202 13.70 16.57 4.75
C THR A 202 14.01 15.05 4.65
N ALA A 203 15.17 14.67 4.15
CA ALA A 203 15.58 13.25 4.11
C ALA A 203 15.68 12.65 5.52
N ALA A 204 16.25 13.38 6.48
CA ALA A 204 16.33 12.97 7.88
C ALA A 204 14.94 12.83 8.52
N GLY A 205 14.00 13.73 8.20
CA GLY A 205 12.61 13.63 8.64
C GLY A 205 11.91 12.38 8.10
N ILE A 206 12.11 12.06 6.82
CA ILE A 206 11.57 10.83 6.21
C ILE A 206 12.17 9.58 6.88
N ALA A 207 13.48 9.58 7.12
CA ALA A 207 14.15 8.49 7.84
C ALA A 207 13.60 8.33 9.27
N ALA A 208 13.39 9.44 9.98
CA ALA A 208 12.84 9.42 11.34
C ALA A 208 11.42 8.83 11.39
N ILE A 209 10.56 9.11 10.38
CA ILE A 209 9.24 8.49 10.26
C ILE A 209 9.39 6.98 10.07
N ARG A 210 10.24 6.51 9.16
CA ARG A 210 10.47 5.07 8.95
C ARG A 210 10.98 4.39 10.23
N ASP A 211 11.94 5.00 10.88
CA ASP A 211 12.56 4.43 12.08
C ASP A 211 11.55 4.40 13.25
N GLY A 212 10.70 5.44 13.36
CA GLY A 212 9.61 5.50 14.33
C GLY A 212 8.56 4.41 14.11
N LEU A 213 8.16 4.16 12.86
CA LEU A 213 7.21 3.09 12.52
C LEU A 213 7.80 1.70 12.82
N LEU A 214 9.05 1.46 12.45
CA LEU A 214 9.75 0.21 12.79
C LEU A 214 9.89 0.03 14.30
N ALA A 215 10.25 1.10 15.02
CA ALA A 215 10.38 1.08 16.48
C ALA A 215 9.04 0.75 17.15
N GLU A 216 7.94 1.34 16.67
CA GLU A 216 6.61 1.01 17.15
C GLU A 216 6.28 -0.46 16.95
N HIS A 217 6.51 -1.02 15.76
CA HIS A 217 6.26 -2.43 15.47
C HIS A 217 7.13 -3.39 16.27
N LEU A 218 8.37 -2.99 16.56
CA LEU A 218 9.35 -3.82 17.27
C LEU A 218 9.32 -3.63 18.81
N GLY A 219 8.54 -2.64 19.29
CA GLY A 219 8.46 -2.34 20.72
C GLY A 219 9.77 -1.82 21.32
N VAL A 220 10.56 -1.08 20.55
CA VAL A 220 11.83 -0.47 20.95
C VAL A 220 11.79 1.06 20.76
N GLU A 221 12.79 1.76 21.30
CA GLU A 221 12.92 3.20 21.08
C GLU A 221 13.41 3.50 19.64
N PRO A 222 12.96 4.57 18.98
CA PRO A 222 13.38 4.94 17.62
C PRO A 222 14.90 5.06 17.47
N ALA A 223 15.60 5.57 18.48
CA ALA A 223 17.05 5.70 18.47
C ALA A 223 17.78 4.34 18.35
N VAL A 224 17.18 3.25 18.85
CA VAL A 224 17.73 1.90 18.72
C VAL A 224 17.65 1.44 17.26
N VAL A 225 16.51 1.70 16.60
CA VAL A 225 16.34 1.37 15.17
C VAL A 225 17.32 2.17 14.33
N THR A 226 17.41 3.48 14.54
CA THR A 226 18.34 4.37 13.81
C THR A 226 19.78 3.91 13.96
N ALA A 227 20.22 3.58 15.19
CA ALA A 227 21.57 3.12 15.46
C ALA A 227 21.85 1.76 14.77
N THR A 228 20.89 0.84 14.83
CA THR A 228 21.04 -0.49 14.20
C THR A 228 21.08 -0.39 12.67
N ILE A 229 20.27 0.48 12.06
CA ILE A 229 20.34 0.73 10.61
C ILE A 229 21.69 1.35 10.22
N ALA A 230 22.21 2.28 11.03
CA ALA A 230 23.52 2.88 10.77
C ALA A 230 24.67 1.84 10.88
N GLU A 231 24.54 0.85 11.74
CA GLU A 231 25.51 -0.24 11.90
C GLU A 231 25.40 -1.27 10.75
N THR A 232 24.17 -1.71 10.43
CA THR A 232 23.94 -2.80 9.48
C THR A 232 23.93 -2.36 8.02
N GLY A 233 23.46 -1.12 7.77
CA GLY A 233 23.13 -0.65 6.42
C GLY A 233 21.91 -1.32 5.78
N SER A 234 21.16 -2.13 6.55
CA SER A 234 20.07 -3.01 6.07
C SER A 234 18.84 -2.89 6.93
N LEU A 235 17.65 -2.70 6.30
CA LEU A 235 16.37 -2.75 7.01
C LEU A 235 16.03 -4.18 7.45
N ILE A 236 16.29 -5.15 6.59
CA ILE A 236 16.00 -6.56 6.87
C ILE A 236 16.84 -7.02 8.07
N GLU A 237 18.16 -6.80 8.05
CA GLU A 237 19.02 -7.19 9.15
C GLU A 237 18.66 -6.46 10.45
N THR A 238 18.30 -5.19 10.37
CA THR A 238 17.83 -4.42 11.52
C THR A 238 16.59 -5.07 12.15
N ILE A 239 15.58 -5.41 11.33
CA ILE A 239 14.37 -6.08 11.82
C ILE A 239 14.72 -7.44 12.43
N GLU A 240 15.53 -8.24 11.75
CA GLU A 240 15.91 -9.58 12.24
C GLU A 240 16.69 -9.53 13.56
N ARG A 241 17.50 -8.49 13.79
CA ARG A 241 18.22 -8.30 15.05
C ARG A 241 17.31 -7.81 16.20
N LEU A 242 16.33 -6.97 15.89
CA LEU A 242 15.52 -6.30 16.90
C LEU A 242 14.20 -7.02 17.19
N ARG A 243 13.69 -7.84 16.28
CA ARG A 243 12.48 -8.63 16.53
C ARG A 243 12.75 -9.72 17.58
N GLY A 244 11.81 -9.92 18.49
CA GLY A 244 12.00 -10.86 19.57
C GLY A 244 10.69 -11.21 20.27
N GLU A 245 10.76 -11.46 21.57
CA GLU A 245 9.60 -11.63 22.44
C GLU A 245 8.94 -10.28 22.73
N GLY A 246 7.63 -10.27 22.90
CA GLY A 246 6.85 -9.05 23.12
C GLY A 246 6.22 -8.51 21.85
N LYS A 247 6.06 -7.17 21.75
CA LYS A 247 5.60 -6.52 20.52
C LYS A 247 6.64 -6.72 19.44
N THR A 248 6.25 -7.26 18.27
CA THR A 248 7.23 -7.73 17.29
C THR A 248 6.67 -7.85 15.89
N LEU A 249 7.56 -8.03 14.92
CA LEU A 249 7.29 -8.38 13.54
C LEU A 249 7.58 -9.87 13.30
N LYS A 250 6.55 -10.64 12.92
CA LYS A 250 6.71 -12.04 12.55
C LYS A 250 6.84 -12.17 11.04
N PRO A 251 7.81 -12.96 10.52
CA PRO A 251 7.93 -13.21 9.08
C PRO A 251 6.66 -13.83 8.52
N TYR A 252 6.32 -13.45 7.29
CA TYR A 252 5.24 -14.07 6.53
C TYR A 252 5.69 -15.45 6.04
N GLU A 253 4.93 -16.47 6.40
CA GLU A 253 5.08 -17.82 5.87
C GLU A 253 4.02 -18.03 4.78
N VAL A 254 4.47 -18.39 3.57
CA VAL A 254 3.54 -18.62 2.44
C VAL A 254 2.73 -19.88 2.71
N PRO A 255 1.40 -19.80 2.82
CA PRO A 255 0.56 -20.96 3.06
C PRO A 255 0.40 -21.83 1.81
N ASP A 256 0.10 -23.12 2.00
CA ASP A 256 -0.36 -23.99 0.93
C ASP A 256 -1.78 -23.58 0.50
N LEU A 257 -1.96 -23.33 -0.80
CA LEU A 257 -3.24 -22.88 -1.36
C LEU A 257 -4.09 -24.05 -1.83
N THR A 258 -5.38 -24.04 -1.49
CA THR A 258 -6.35 -24.95 -2.07
C THR A 258 -6.65 -24.60 -3.53
N SER A 259 -7.18 -25.57 -4.31
CA SER A 259 -7.51 -25.35 -5.72
C SER A 259 -8.60 -24.28 -5.93
N VAL A 260 -9.51 -24.10 -4.97
CA VAL A 260 -10.57 -23.08 -5.02
C VAL A 260 -10.00 -21.69 -4.78
N GLU A 261 -9.18 -21.55 -3.73
CA GLU A 261 -8.47 -20.30 -3.44
C GLU A 261 -7.55 -19.92 -4.60
N ALA A 262 -6.83 -20.91 -5.14
CA ALA A 262 -6.01 -20.74 -6.31
C ALA A 262 -6.79 -20.20 -7.51
N TRP A 263 -7.98 -20.73 -7.78
CA TRP A 263 -8.83 -20.27 -8.88
C TRP A 263 -9.35 -18.84 -8.66
N LEU A 264 -9.76 -18.48 -7.43
CA LEU A 264 -10.23 -17.13 -7.11
C LEU A 264 -9.13 -16.08 -7.33
N ALA A 265 -7.91 -16.39 -6.93
CA ALA A 265 -6.77 -15.50 -7.14
C ALA A 265 -6.38 -15.38 -8.63
N ASP A 266 -6.47 -16.47 -9.40
CA ASP A 266 -6.14 -16.45 -10.84
C ASP A 266 -7.10 -15.60 -11.67
N ASN A 267 -8.33 -15.45 -11.21
CA ASN A 267 -9.36 -14.73 -11.94
C ASN A 267 -9.60 -13.32 -11.38
N GLU A 268 -8.82 -12.88 -10.37
CA GLU A 268 -8.92 -11.55 -9.76
C GLU A 268 -10.37 -11.12 -9.43
N VAL A 269 -11.21 -12.10 -9.05
CA VAL A 269 -12.68 -11.95 -8.93
C VAL A 269 -13.08 -10.81 -7.98
N LEU A 270 -12.27 -10.54 -6.93
CA LEU A 270 -12.55 -9.52 -5.93
C LEU A 270 -11.57 -8.31 -6.00
N ASP A 271 -10.61 -8.36 -6.93
CA ASP A 271 -9.68 -7.26 -7.19
C ASP A 271 -9.49 -7.03 -8.71
N PRO A 272 -10.56 -6.72 -9.46
CA PRO A 272 -10.49 -6.53 -10.90
C PRO A 272 -9.66 -5.31 -11.28
N GLU A 273 -9.04 -5.35 -12.47
CA GLU A 273 -8.24 -4.23 -13.01
C GLU A 273 -9.08 -3.15 -13.69
N GLY A 274 -10.31 -3.44 -14.10
CA GLY A 274 -11.18 -2.50 -14.80
C GLY A 274 -12.65 -2.66 -14.49
N PRO A 275 -13.48 -1.62 -14.80
CA PRO A 275 -14.92 -1.65 -14.57
C PRO A 275 -15.64 -2.80 -15.30
N ASP A 276 -15.21 -3.11 -16.52
CA ASP A 276 -15.78 -4.19 -17.33
C ASP A 276 -15.57 -5.56 -16.69
N GLU A 277 -14.40 -5.79 -16.08
CA GLU A 277 -14.08 -7.03 -15.38
C GLU A 277 -14.91 -7.20 -14.11
N MET A 278 -15.24 -6.10 -13.43
CA MET A 278 -16.10 -6.11 -12.24
C MET A 278 -17.49 -6.67 -12.52
N PHE A 279 -18.02 -6.41 -13.73
CA PHE A 279 -19.34 -6.91 -14.17
C PHE A 279 -19.24 -8.23 -14.96
N GLU A 280 -18.16 -8.48 -15.68
CA GLU A 280 -17.97 -9.71 -16.45
C GLU A 280 -17.75 -10.95 -15.57
N SER A 281 -17.16 -10.79 -14.39
CA SER A 281 -16.99 -11.89 -13.40
C SER A 281 -18.33 -12.51 -13.00
N PHE A 282 -19.41 -11.73 -13.04
CA PHE A 282 -20.76 -12.19 -12.72
C PHE A 282 -21.56 -12.63 -13.97
N SER A 283 -21.22 -12.16 -15.18
CA SER A 283 -22.05 -12.37 -16.37
C SER A 283 -21.54 -13.40 -17.37
N LYS A 284 -20.23 -13.48 -17.62
CA LYS A 284 -19.67 -14.31 -18.71
C LYS A 284 -18.69 -15.41 -18.30
N ARG A 285 -17.98 -15.28 -17.19
CA ARG A 285 -16.99 -16.26 -16.70
C ARG A 285 -17.30 -16.85 -15.32
N GLY A 286 -18.35 -16.36 -14.64
CA GLY A 286 -18.66 -16.67 -13.26
C GLY A 286 -19.32 -18.05 -13.03
N LEU A 287 -19.28 -18.50 -11.78
CA LEU A 287 -19.90 -19.71 -11.21
C LEU A 287 -21.36 -19.95 -11.63
N PHE A 288 -22.10 -18.90 -12.01
CA PHE A 288 -23.53 -18.97 -12.38
C PHE A 288 -23.80 -19.44 -13.82
N ARG A 289 -22.78 -19.49 -14.72
CA ARG A 289 -22.99 -20.01 -16.09
C ARG A 289 -23.32 -21.50 -16.12
N ARG A 290 -22.87 -22.25 -15.11
CA ARG A 290 -23.19 -23.67 -14.93
C ARG A 290 -24.60 -23.85 -14.37
N TRP A 291 -25.10 -22.90 -13.61
CA TRP A 291 -26.45 -22.91 -13.00
C TRP A 291 -27.55 -22.61 -14.03
N HIS A 292 -27.33 -21.69 -14.96
CA HIS A 292 -28.29 -21.41 -16.04
C HIS A 292 -28.42 -22.55 -17.05
N ARG A 293 -27.34 -23.31 -17.31
CA ARG A 293 -27.43 -24.51 -18.18
C ARG A 293 -28.18 -25.67 -17.53
N LEU A 294 -28.24 -25.73 -16.23
CA LEU A 294 -28.98 -26.79 -15.51
C LEU A 294 -30.47 -26.47 -15.35
N ARG A 295 -30.88 -25.20 -15.52
CA ARG A 295 -32.30 -24.80 -15.48
C ARG A 295 -32.97 -24.69 -16.85
N GLY A 296 -32.23 -24.63 -17.94
CA GLY A 296 -32.73 -24.52 -19.32
C GLY A 296 -33.01 -25.84 -20.02
N GLY A 297 -32.92 -26.98 -19.33
CA GLY A 297 -33.10 -28.33 -19.91
C GLY A 297 -34.36 -29.03 -19.43
N ARG A 298 -35.46 -28.33 -19.20
CA ARG A 298 -36.81 -28.92 -19.04
C ARG A 298 -37.83 -27.99 -19.66
N SER A 299 -38.13 -28.23 -20.92
CA SER A 299 -39.41 -28.03 -21.57
C SER A 299 -39.50 -28.99 -22.73
#